data_5b954c96d526ebe2f12be0c0797271ce
#
_entry.id   5b954c96d526ebe2f12be0c0797271ce
#
_cell.length_a   1.000
_cell.length_b   1.000
_cell.length_c   1.000
_cell.angle_alpha   90.00
_cell.angle_beta   90.00
_cell.angle_gamma   90.00
#
_symmetry.space_group_name_H-M   'P 1'
#
loop_
_entity.id
_entity.type
_entity.pdbx_description
1 polymer ?
#
loop_
_entity_poly.entity_id
_entity_poly.type
_entity_poly.pdbx_seq_one_letter_code
_entity_poly.pdbx_strand_id
1 'polypeptide(L)'
;MTKSEQICNEVGAKFFCKDFVYENLKYYNESNKRVELCDALFEYGSIYVPLQIKERSKNKGGKSENSWLDEIVYVEAFEQIKATIEAIRTNNIEVNDLYHQAVKLNKNNLIFPLIVFDNPSIDDYQRVIIDEELKINVFKLEDYESMMNVIIHPYDIIYYLQERVNWVHNHTLPNIVIGESLNGIFISNVKTEEDFSAFFKRYIYDGQDDKQREALRHLALIGSFRERQMKRNPNYKQIVK
;
A
#
# COMPACT_ATOMS: atom_id res chain seq x y z
N MET A 1 -1.37 17.17 8.24
CA MET A 1 -1.74 16.26 7.13
C MET A 1 -1.63 17.04 5.83
N THR A 2 -0.84 16.58 4.90
CA THR A 2 -0.69 17.15 3.56
C THR A 2 -1.87 16.74 2.67
N LYS A 3 -1.97 17.34 1.48
CA LYS A 3 -3.00 16.95 0.51
C LYS A 3 -2.82 15.51 0.04
N SER A 4 -1.59 15.08 -0.19
CA SER A 4 -1.27 13.72 -0.63
C SER A 4 -1.56 12.68 0.44
N GLU A 5 -1.28 12.97 1.72
CA GLU A 5 -1.69 12.13 2.85
C GLU A 5 -3.22 11.98 2.91
N GLN A 6 -3.96 13.08 2.72
CA GLN A 6 -5.42 13.04 2.70
C GLN A 6 -5.93 12.13 1.57
N ILE A 7 -5.41 12.27 0.35
CA ILE A 7 -5.80 11.44 -0.80
C ILE A 7 -5.50 9.96 -0.51
N CYS A 8 -4.29 9.62 -0.06
CA CYS A 8 -3.91 8.25 0.26
C CYS A 8 -4.83 7.64 1.33
N ASN A 9 -5.17 8.40 2.37
CA ASN A 9 -6.06 7.96 3.42
C ASN A 9 -7.50 7.77 2.93
N GLU A 10 -8.02 8.69 2.11
CA GLU A 10 -9.36 8.57 1.52
C GLU A 10 -9.48 7.36 0.58
N VAL A 11 -8.49 7.15 -0.28
CA VAL A 11 -8.42 6.00 -1.18
C VAL A 11 -8.28 4.71 -0.37
N GLY A 12 -7.38 4.68 0.61
CA GLY A 12 -7.21 3.57 1.52
C GLY A 12 -8.48 3.26 2.31
N ALA A 13 -9.18 4.26 2.82
CA ALA A 13 -10.42 4.09 3.56
C ALA A 13 -11.57 3.54 2.70
N LYS A 14 -11.62 3.90 1.41
CA LYS A 14 -12.58 3.31 0.46
C LYS A 14 -12.29 1.83 0.20
N PHE A 15 -11.02 1.47 0.16
CA PHE A 15 -10.58 0.12 -0.19
C PHE A 15 -10.52 -0.81 1.02
N PHE A 16 -9.85 -0.37 2.11
CA PHE A 16 -9.69 -1.18 3.32
C PHE A 16 -10.81 -1.02 4.35
N CYS A 17 -11.76 -0.10 4.14
CA CYS A 17 -12.68 0.39 5.16
C CYS A 17 -11.97 1.24 6.24
N LYS A 18 -12.68 2.25 6.77
CA LYS A 18 -12.11 3.16 7.79
C LYS A 18 -11.58 2.44 9.03
N ASP A 19 -12.18 1.30 9.39
CA ASP A 19 -11.77 0.53 10.57
C ASP A 19 -10.40 -0.13 10.43
N PHE A 20 -9.82 -0.17 9.23
CA PHE A 20 -8.55 -0.81 8.93
C PHE A 20 -7.46 0.19 8.52
N VAL A 21 -7.78 1.48 8.63
CA VAL A 21 -6.85 2.58 8.33
C VAL A 21 -6.48 3.26 9.64
N TYR A 22 -5.19 3.37 9.88
CA TYR A 22 -4.65 4.08 11.02
C TYR A 22 -3.88 5.30 10.53
N GLU A 23 -4.18 6.46 11.08
CA GLU A 23 -3.58 7.73 10.71
C GLU A 23 -2.81 8.34 11.88
N ASN A 24 -1.84 9.22 11.58
CA ASN A 24 -1.08 9.97 12.59
C ASN A 24 -0.47 9.06 13.68
N LEU A 25 0.07 7.95 13.25
CA LEU A 25 0.61 6.90 14.10
C LEU A 25 1.83 7.38 14.85
N LYS A 26 1.75 7.39 16.18
CA LYS A 26 2.85 7.78 17.06
C LYS A 26 3.03 6.76 18.16
N TYR A 27 4.27 6.40 18.41
CA TYR A 27 4.65 5.50 19.50
C TYR A 27 5.79 6.09 20.33
N TYR A 28 6.04 5.51 21.49
CA TYR A 28 7.19 5.88 22.31
C TYR A 28 8.34 4.92 22.01
N ASN A 29 9.47 5.46 21.57
CA ASN A 29 10.67 4.65 21.33
C ASN A 29 11.37 4.29 22.65
N GLU A 30 12.46 3.53 22.58
CA GLU A 30 13.24 3.08 23.74
C GLU A 30 13.74 4.24 24.64
N SER A 31 13.95 5.43 24.06
CA SER A 31 14.32 6.64 24.79
C SER A 31 13.13 7.39 25.38
N ASN A 32 11.94 6.78 25.37
CA ASN A 32 10.67 7.37 25.80
C ASN A 32 10.31 8.68 25.07
N LYS A 33 10.79 8.82 23.83
CA LYS A 33 10.42 9.93 22.94
C LYS A 33 9.26 9.51 22.05
N ARG A 34 8.27 10.38 21.91
CA ARG A 34 7.16 10.18 20.98
C ARG A 34 7.66 10.41 19.56
N VAL A 35 7.64 9.37 18.74
CA VAL A 35 8.07 9.39 17.34
C VAL A 35 6.93 8.95 16.44
N GLU A 36 6.97 9.37 15.20
CA GLU A 36 6.03 8.95 14.18
C GLU A 36 6.43 7.57 13.65
N LEU A 37 5.44 6.68 13.49
CA LEU A 37 5.66 5.36 12.94
C LEU A 37 5.69 5.38 11.41
N CYS A 38 4.64 5.92 10.82
CA CYS A 38 4.48 6.14 9.38
C CYS A 38 3.32 7.11 9.15
N ASP A 39 3.16 7.59 7.92
CA ASP A 39 2.09 8.53 7.56
C ASP A 39 0.70 7.86 7.56
N ALA A 40 0.63 6.61 7.11
CA ALA A 40 -0.57 5.79 7.18
C ALA A 40 -0.20 4.30 7.34
N LEU A 41 -1.07 3.54 7.98
CA LEU A 41 -0.96 2.09 8.11
C LEU A 41 -2.30 1.46 7.78
N PHE A 42 -2.32 0.56 6.83
CA PHE A 42 -3.49 -0.28 6.54
C PHE A 42 -3.29 -1.66 7.14
N GLU A 43 -4.32 -2.17 7.79
CA GLU A 43 -4.35 -3.52 8.33
C GLU A 43 -5.42 -4.34 7.63
N TYR A 44 -5.08 -5.53 7.19
CA TYR A 44 -6.05 -6.50 6.71
C TYR A 44 -5.63 -7.91 7.10
N GLY A 45 -6.41 -8.52 8.01
CA GLY A 45 -6.12 -9.86 8.53
C GLY A 45 -4.74 -9.92 9.18
N SER A 46 -3.81 -10.66 8.57
CA SER A 46 -2.41 -10.79 9.00
C SER A 46 -1.44 -9.92 8.19
N ILE A 47 -1.93 -8.88 7.53
CA ILE A 47 -1.13 -8.03 6.66
C ILE A 47 -1.13 -6.60 7.20
N TYR A 48 0.04 -5.97 7.16
CA TYR A 48 0.23 -4.53 7.31
C TYR A 48 0.77 -3.93 6.02
N VAL A 49 0.23 -2.78 5.66
CA VAL A 49 0.71 -1.97 4.54
C VAL A 49 1.04 -0.58 5.09
N PRO A 50 2.26 -0.37 5.62
CA PRO A 50 2.71 0.94 6.03
C PRO A 50 3.04 1.80 4.82
N LEU A 51 2.61 3.06 4.85
CA LEU A 51 2.86 4.06 3.82
C LEU A 51 3.74 5.17 4.38
N GLN A 52 4.77 5.53 3.62
CA GLN A 52 5.49 6.78 3.77
C GLN A 52 5.16 7.67 2.57
N ILE A 53 4.72 8.91 2.83
CA ILE A 53 4.19 9.81 1.82
C ILE A 53 5.07 11.06 1.72
N LYS A 54 5.51 11.41 0.51
CA LYS A 54 6.35 12.58 0.26
C LYS A 54 5.68 13.51 -0.74
N GLU A 55 5.43 14.74 -0.34
CA GLU A 55 4.85 15.76 -1.20
C GLU A 55 5.87 16.87 -1.47
N ARG A 56 6.08 17.19 -2.75
CA ARG A 56 6.93 18.31 -3.11
C ARG A 56 6.13 19.61 -3.06
N SER A 57 6.47 20.46 -2.11
CA SER A 57 5.90 21.80 -2.05
C SER A 57 6.35 22.64 -3.26
N LYS A 58 5.40 23.19 -4.01
CA LYS A 58 5.64 24.08 -5.16
C LYS A 58 6.49 25.31 -4.84
N ASN A 59 6.59 25.68 -3.57
CA ASN A 59 7.26 26.92 -3.10
C ASN A 59 8.66 26.71 -2.51
N LYS A 60 9.14 25.47 -2.39
CA LYS A 60 10.51 25.21 -1.92
C LYS A 60 11.46 25.17 -3.12
N GLY A 61 11.88 26.35 -3.58
CA GLY A 61 12.94 26.48 -4.57
C GLY A 61 14.27 25.90 -4.10
N GLY A 62 15.05 25.33 -5.02
CA GLY A 62 16.46 25.04 -4.81
C GLY A 62 16.97 23.69 -5.28
N LYS A 63 16.20 22.61 -5.18
CA LYS A 63 16.64 21.28 -5.67
C LYS A 63 16.05 20.95 -7.04
N SER A 64 16.85 20.32 -7.91
CA SER A 64 16.31 19.73 -9.15
C SER A 64 15.31 18.62 -8.82
N GLU A 65 14.47 18.24 -9.78
CA GLU A 65 13.52 17.15 -9.64
C GLU A 65 14.21 15.85 -9.21
N ASN A 66 15.28 15.49 -9.92
CA ASN A 66 16.03 14.27 -9.66
C ASN A 66 16.70 14.29 -8.28
N SER A 67 17.31 15.41 -7.89
CA SER A 67 17.93 15.55 -6.57
C SER A 67 16.91 15.42 -5.44
N TRP A 68 15.70 15.95 -5.63
CA TRP A 68 14.62 15.79 -4.67
C TRP A 68 14.17 14.32 -4.57
N LEU A 69 14.01 13.66 -5.71
CA LEU A 69 13.62 12.25 -5.78
C LEU A 69 14.65 11.36 -5.08
N ASP A 70 15.94 11.56 -5.41
CA ASP A 70 17.04 10.80 -4.82
C ASP A 70 17.12 10.97 -3.30
N GLU A 71 17.12 12.21 -2.82
CA GLU A 71 17.34 12.48 -1.40
C GLU A 71 16.10 12.24 -0.53
N ILE A 72 14.90 12.60 -1.01
CA ILE A 72 13.68 12.59 -0.20
C ILE A 72 12.91 11.28 -0.35
N VAL A 73 12.83 10.73 -1.57
CA VAL A 73 12.06 9.51 -1.83
C VAL A 73 12.94 8.27 -1.63
N TYR A 74 14.12 8.22 -2.28
CA TYR A 74 14.94 7.01 -2.27
C TYR A 74 15.85 6.87 -1.06
N VAL A 75 16.16 7.97 -0.36
CA VAL A 75 16.97 7.88 0.86
C VAL A 75 16.11 8.13 2.10
N GLU A 76 15.53 9.33 2.26
CA GLU A 76 14.82 9.67 3.50
C GLU A 76 13.59 8.80 3.75
N ALA A 77 12.68 8.66 2.75
CA ALA A 77 11.47 7.86 2.92
C ALA A 77 11.81 6.36 3.08
N PHE A 78 12.85 5.89 2.39
CA PHE A 78 13.32 4.53 2.53
C PHE A 78 13.81 4.22 3.96
N GLU A 79 14.64 5.08 4.54
CA GLU A 79 15.10 4.91 5.92
C GLU A 79 13.95 4.99 6.94
N GLN A 80 12.97 5.85 6.70
CA GLN A 80 11.77 5.95 7.53
C GLN A 80 10.94 4.65 7.48
N ILE A 81 10.76 4.07 6.30
CA ILE A 81 10.06 2.77 6.14
C ILE A 81 10.84 1.63 6.80
N LYS A 82 12.17 1.59 6.68
CA LYS A 82 12.99 0.60 7.39
C LYS A 82 12.79 0.70 8.89
N ALA A 83 12.87 1.90 9.45
CA ALA A 83 12.63 2.14 10.87
C ALA A 83 11.21 1.72 11.29
N THR A 84 10.20 1.96 10.46
CA THR A 84 8.81 1.52 10.69
C THR A 84 8.72 0.00 10.79
N ILE A 85 9.31 -0.73 9.84
CA ILE A 85 9.31 -2.19 9.81
C ILE A 85 9.99 -2.75 11.06
N GLU A 86 11.17 -2.22 11.40
CA GLU A 86 11.91 -2.62 12.59
C GLU A 86 11.11 -2.36 13.87
N ALA A 87 10.51 -1.18 13.99
CA ALA A 87 9.68 -0.83 15.11
C ALA A 87 8.48 -1.79 15.29
N ILE A 88 7.78 -2.14 14.21
CA ILE A 88 6.65 -3.09 14.27
C ILE A 88 7.14 -4.48 14.70
N ARG A 89 8.31 -4.93 14.23
CA ARG A 89 8.84 -6.26 14.52
C ARG A 89 9.45 -6.41 15.90
N THR A 90 10.08 -5.37 16.42
CA THR A 90 10.85 -5.42 17.68
C THR A 90 10.09 -4.88 18.86
N ASN A 91 9.30 -3.83 18.68
CA ASN A 91 8.62 -3.13 19.76
C ASN A 91 7.17 -3.58 19.92
N ASN A 92 6.66 -3.55 21.17
CA ASN A 92 5.24 -3.70 21.44
C ASN A 92 4.52 -2.38 21.15
N ILE A 93 4.32 -2.09 19.86
CA ILE A 93 3.68 -0.85 19.44
C ILE A 93 2.19 -0.93 19.69
N GLU A 94 1.68 0.08 20.38
CA GLU A 94 0.27 0.34 20.56
C GLU A 94 -0.10 1.61 19.82
N VAL A 95 -1.10 1.53 18.97
CA VAL A 95 -1.62 2.64 18.18
C VAL A 95 -3.09 2.83 18.51
N ASN A 96 -3.59 4.04 18.31
CA ASN A 96 -5.02 4.30 18.44
C ASN A 96 -5.69 4.16 17.08
N ASP A 97 -6.81 3.44 17.04
CA ASP A 97 -7.68 3.43 15.87
C ASP A 97 -8.51 4.73 15.78
N LEU A 98 -9.34 4.84 14.75
CA LEU A 98 -10.21 6.01 14.54
C LEU A 98 -11.26 6.21 15.65
N TYR A 99 -11.50 5.19 16.48
CA TYR A 99 -12.38 5.27 17.64
C TYR A 99 -11.62 5.53 18.95
N HIS A 100 -10.34 5.93 18.86
CA HIS A 100 -9.43 6.16 19.99
C HIS A 100 -9.23 4.94 20.88
N GLN A 101 -9.47 3.73 20.34
CA GLN A 101 -9.19 2.49 21.06
C GLN A 101 -7.74 2.08 20.81
N ALA A 102 -7.06 1.71 21.89
CA ALA A 102 -5.70 1.21 21.82
C ALA A 102 -5.67 -0.16 21.11
N VAL A 103 -4.89 -0.26 20.06
CA VAL A 103 -4.68 -1.48 19.26
C VAL A 103 -3.21 -1.82 19.28
N LYS A 104 -2.88 -3.01 19.77
CA LYS A 104 -1.52 -3.52 19.76
C LYS A 104 -1.21 -4.15 18.41
N LEU A 105 -0.16 -3.68 17.76
CA LEU A 105 0.29 -4.24 16.51
C LEU A 105 0.90 -5.63 16.70
N ASN A 106 0.56 -6.56 15.81
CA ASN A 106 1.09 -7.92 15.83
C ASN A 106 2.39 -7.98 15.02
N LYS A 107 3.52 -8.17 15.70
CA LYS A 107 4.85 -8.25 15.08
C LYS A 107 5.04 -9.39 14.07
N ASN A 108 4.16 -10.39 14.10
CA ASN A 108 4.23 -11.55 13.19
C ASN A 108 3.44 -11.34 11.90
N ASN A 109 2.73 -10.21 11.76
CA ASN A 109 2.03 -9.91 10.53
C ASN A 109 3.01 -9.69 9.37
N LEU A 110 2.60 -10.06 8.18
CA LEU A 110 3.31 -9.75 6.94
C LEU A 110 3.28 -8.24 6.70
N ILE A 111 4.41 -7.68 6.28
CA ILE A 111 4.54 -6.23 6.06
C ILE A 111 4.86 -6.00 4.59
N PHE A 112 4.02 -5.22 3.91
CA PHE A 112 4.18 -4.79 2.51
C PHE A 112 4.32 -3.27 2.45
N PRO A 113 5.55 -2.75 2.60
CA PRO A 113 5.78 -1.31 2.70
C PRO A 113 5.65 -0.62 1.35
N LEU A 114 5.10 0.59 1.38
CA LEU A 114 4.95 1.45 0.22
C LEU A 114 5.53 2.83 0.50
N ILE A 115 6.18 3.41 -0.51
CA ILE A 115 6.50 4.83 -0.57
C ILE A 115 5.62 5.43 -1.65
N VAL A 116 4.88 6.48 -1.32
CA VAL A 116 4.08 7.24 -2.27
C VAL A 116 4.63 8.66 -2.34
N PHE A 117 4.83 9.18 -3.53
CA PHE A 117 5.27 10.57 -3.70
C PHE A 117 4.35 11.35 -4.64
N ASP A 118 4.16 12.63 -4.33
CA ASP A 118 3.43 13.57 -5.18
C ASP A 118 4.40 14.64 -5.72
N ASN A 119 4.76 14.46 -6.98
CA ASN A 119 5.47 15.43 -7.78
C ASN A 119 5.08 15.25 -9.25
N PRO A 120 4.16 16.07 -9.78
CA PRO A 120 3.66 15.90 -11.15
C PRO A 120 4.71 16.12 -12.23
N SER A 121 5.85 16.75 -11.90
CA SER A 121 6.93 16.98 -12.88
C SER A 121 7.85 15.78 -13.10
N ILE A 122 7.65 14.67 -12.35
CA ILE A 122 8.44 13.45 -12.48
C ILE A 122 7.63 12.41 -13.25
N ASP A 123 8.11 12.04 -14.43
CA ASP A 123 7.49 11.01 -15.28
C ASP A 123 8.26 9.69 -15.21
N ASP A 124 9.58 9.75 -15.02
CA ASP A 124 10.42 8.55 -14.88
C ASP A 124 11.02 8.46 -13.48
N TYR A 125 10.83 7.30 -12.84
CA TYR A 125 11.29 7.06 -11.48
C TYR A 125 11.56 5.57 -11.23
N GLN A 126 12.40 5.29 -10.23
CA GLN A 126 12.68 3.92 -9.80
C GLN A 126 11.45 3.37 -9.05
N ARG A 127 10.79 2.41 -9.65
CA ARG A 127 9.51 1.85 -9.16
C ARG A 127 9.64 0.91 -7.96
N VAL A 128 10.82 0.35 -7.76
CA VAL A 128 11.10 -0.59 -6.66
C VAL A 128 12.49 -0.34 -6.12
N ILE A 129 12.61 -0.18 -4.81
CA ILE A 129 13.90 -0.16 -4.12
C ILE A 129 14.14 -1.55 -3.56
N ILE A 130 15.31 -2.11 -3.84
CA ILE A 130 15.75 -3.39 -3.28
C ILE A 130 16.95 -3.15 -2.40
N ASP A 131 16.83 -3.57 -1.15
CA ASP A 131 17.90 -3.55 -0.18
C ASP A 131 17.91 -4.91 0.54
N GLU A 132 18.90 -5.74 0.22
CA GLU A 132 19.05 -7.10 0.73
C GLU A 132 17.74 -7.91 0.60
N GLU A 133 16.99 -8.06 1.69
CA GLU A 133 15.74 -8.82 1.74
C GLU A 133 14.49 -7.94 1.56
N LEU A 134 14.63 -6.60 1.61
CA LEU A 134 13.51 -5.69 1.50
C LEU A 134 13.23 -5.30 0.06
N LYS A 135 11.98 -5.42 -0.33
CA LYS A 135 11.45 -4.94 -1.61
C LYS A 135 10.38 -3.90 -1.32
N ILE A 136 10.72 -2.63 -1.53
CA ILE A 136 9.84 -1.51 -1.25
C ILE A 136 9.32 -0.96 -2.57
N ASN A 137 8.02 -1.04 -2.77
CA ASN A 137 7.39 -0.46 -3.95
C ASN A 137 7.27 1.05 -3.79
N VAL A 138 7.70 1.79 -4.80
CA VAL A 138 7.59 3.25 -4.90
C VAL A 138 6.54 3.59 -5.94
N PHE A 139 5.62 4.47 -5.60
CA PHE A 139 4.55 4.92 -6.49
C PHE A 139 4.52 6.45 -6.58
N LYS A 140 4.33 6.97 -7.78
CA LYS A 140 3.75 8.28 -7.94
C LYS A 140 2.30 8.24 -7.44
N LEU A 141 1.77 9.33 -6.91
CA LEU A 141 0.42 9.35 -6.33
C LEU A 141 -0.65 8.85 -7.32
N GLU A 142 -0.58 9.28 -8.57
CA GLU A 142 -1.50 8.83 -9.64
C GLU A 142 -1.43 7.32 -9.89
N ASP A 143 -0.22 6.76 -9.85
CA ASP A 143 0.01 5.32 -10.04
C ASP A 143 -0.52 4.51 -8.84
N TYR A 144 -0.38 5.05 -7.63
CA TYR A 144 -0.98 4.48 -6.43
C TYR A 144 -2.51 4.45 -6.51
N GLU A 145 -3.13 5.56 -6.95
CA GLU A 145 -4.58 5.61 -7.17
C GLU A 145 -5.03 4.59 -8.24
N SER A 146 -4.27 4.45 -9.32
CA SER A 146 -4.51 3.47 -10.38
C SER A 146 -4.47 2.04 -9.85
N MET A 147 -3.45 1.68 -9.05
CA MET A 147 -3.36 0.40 -8.36
C MET A 147 -4.61 0.15 -7.51
N MET A 148 -4.97 1.10 -6.65
CA MET A 148 -6.09 0.97 -5.73
C MET A 148 -7.44 0.85 -6.44
N ASN A 149 -7.57 1.42 -7.64
CA ASN A 149 -8.77 1.28 -8.47
C ASN A 149 -8.87 -0.09 -9.16
N VAL A 150 -7.77 -0.77 -9.38
CA VAL A 150 -7.74 -2.09 -10.03
C VAL A 150 -7.99 -3.22 -9.04
N ILE A 151 -7.44 -3.13 -7.84
CA ILE A 151 -7.53 -4.16 -6.81
C ILE A 151 -8.97 -4.30 -6.31
N ILE A 152 -9.48 -5.52 -6.21
CA ILE A 152 -10.82 -5.82 -5.67
C ILE A 152 -10.74 -6.22 -4.21
N HIS A 153 -9.90 -7.22 -3.92
CA HIS A 153 -9.76 -7.75 -2.57
C HIS A 153 -8.47 -7.24 -1.94
N PRO A 154 -8.43 -6.84 -0.65
CA PRO A 154 -7.20 -6.37 -0.01
C PRO A 154 -6.00 -7.32 -0.11
N TYR A 155 -6.21 -8.64 -0.15
CA TYR A 155 -5.13 -9.60 -0.37
C TYR A 155 -4.52 -9.53 -1.77
N ASP A 156 -5.22 -9.01 -2.75
CA ASP A 156 -4.71 -8.88 -4.12
C ASP A 156 -3.57 -7.86 -4.20
N ILE A 157 -3.45 -6.98 -3.19
CA ILE A 157 -2.32 -6.06 -3.10
C ILE A 157 -0.98 -6.81 -3.07
N ILE A 158 -0.93 -7.98 -2.42
CA ILE A 158 0.27 -8.80 -2.35
C ILE A 158 0.68 -9.24 -3.76
N TYR A 159 -0.29 -9.79 -4.51
CA TYR A 159 -0.05 -10.25 -5.88
C TYR A 159 0.33 -9.09 -6.79
N TYR A 160 -0.37 -7.95 -6.67
CA TYR A 160 -0.04 -6.76 -7.44
C TYR A 160 1.41 -6.31 -7.20
N LEU A 161 1.80 -6.17 -5.94
CA LEU A 161 3.13 -5.70 -5.57
C LEU A 161 4.24 -6.69 -5.96
N GLN A 162 3.96 -7.99 -5.86
CA GLN A 162 4.90 -9.03 -6.29
C GLN A 162 5.06 -9.05 -7.80
N GLU A 163 3.97 -9.03 -8.55
CA GLU A 163 4.02 -9.00 -10.02
C GLU A 163 4.64 -7.69 -10.54
N ARG A 164 4.43 -6.58 -9.85
CA ARG A 164 5.07 -5.32 -10.17
C ARG A 164 6.59 -5.38 -9.99
N VAL A 165 7.05 -6.02 -8.93
CA VAL A 165 8.49 -6.28 -8.74
C VAL A 165 9.03 -7.16 -9.87
N ASN A 166 8.31 -8.21 -10.25
CA ASN A 166 8.70 -9.09 -11.35
C ASN A 166 8.75 -8.32 -12.67
N TRP A 167 7.77 -7.47 -12.95
CA TRP A 167 7.77 -6.61 -14.13
C TRP A 167 8.98 -5.68 -14.19
N VAL A 168 9.34 -5.05 -13.06
CA VAL A 168 10.46 -4.11 -13.00
C VAL A 168 11.82 -4.81 -13.13
N HIS A 169 11.96 -6.05 -12.60
CA HIS A 169 13.25 -6.72 -12.51
C HIS A 169 13.55 -7.75 -13.60
N ASN A 170 12.53 -8.40 -14.15
CA ASN A 170 12.74 -9.51 -15.08
C ASN A 170 12.84 -9.07 -16.54
N HIS A 171 13.45 -7.93 -16.80
CA HIS A 171 13.63 -7.36 -18.14
C HIS A 171 14.65 -8.08 -19.02
N THR A 172 14.46 -9.36 -19.25
CA THR A 172 15.13 -10.03 -20.40
C THR A 172 14.53 -9.60 -21.73
N LEU A 173 13.24 -9.22 -21.72
CA LEU A 173 12.54 -8.58 -22.83
C LEU A 173 11.82 -7.34 -22.27
N PRO A 174 12.35 -6.14 -22.48
CA PRO A 174 11.75 -4.92 -21.93
C PRO A 174 10.29 -4.79 -22.37
N ASN A 175 9.44 -4.54 -21.39
CA ASN A 175 8.01 -4.26 -21.57
C ASN A 175 7.11 -5.44 -21.99
N ILE A 176 7.58 -6.68 -21.98
CA ILE A 176 6.73 -7.84 -22.26
C ILE A 176 6.40 -8.55 -20.96
N VAL A 177 5.13 -8.69 -20.67
CA VAL A 177 4.60 -9.47 -19.54
C VAL A 177 3.70 -10.58 -20.08
N ILE A 178 3.89 -11.77 -19.56
CA ILE A 178 3.11 -12.95 -19.93
C ILE A 178 2.15 -13.25 -18.78
N GLY A 179 0.87 -13.29 -19.07
CA GLY A 179 -0.18 -13.70 -18.15
C GLY A 179 -0.90 -14.96 -18.61
N GLU A 180 -1.39 -15.74 -17.65
CA GLU A 180 -2.23 -16.90 -17.89
C GLU A 180 -3.58 -16.64 -17.23
N SER A 181 -4.66 -16.86 -17.97
CA SER A 181 -6.02 -16.71 -17.50
C SER A 181 -6.85 -17.94 -17.83
N LEU A 182 -8.09 -18.00 -17.36
CA LEU A 182 -9.03 -19.06 -17.72
C LEU A 182 -9.24 -19.19 -19.24
N ASN A 183 -9.00 -18.12 -19.98
CA ASN A 183 -9.14 -18.08 -21.46
C ASN A 183 -7.83 -18.36 -22.20
N GLY A 184 -6.74 -18.66 -21.48
CA GLY A 184 -5.46 -19.03 -22.05
C GLY A 184 -4.32 -18.08 -21.70
N ILE A 185 -3.19 -18.25 -22.37
CA ILE A 185 -1.99 -17.43 -22.21
C ILE A 185 -2.15 -16.14 -23.05
N PHE A 186 -1.84 -15.01 -22.47
CA PHE A 186 -1.78 -13.74 -23.18
C PHE A 186 -0.46 -13.01 -22.92
N ILE A 187 -0.05 -12.23 -23.89
CA ILE A 187 1.18 -11.41 -23.83
C ILE A 187 0.77 -9.94 -23.90
N SER A 188 1.28 -9.16 -22.97
CA SER A 188 1.05 -7.71 -22.94
C SER A 188 2.36 -6.96 -23.02
N ASN A 189 2.36 -5.85 -23.76
CA ASN A 189 3.45 -4.90 -23.77
C ASN A 189 3.15 -3.85 -22.70
N VAL A 190 3.92 -3.85 -21.63
CA VAL A 190 3.72 -3.00 -20.44
C VAL A 190 4.87 -2.00 -20.35
N LYS A 191 4.57 -0.74 -20.56
CA LYS A 191 5.54 0.36 -20.51
C LYS A 191 5.30 1.32 -19.35
N THR A 192 4.04 1.49 -18.97
CA THR A 192 3.59 2.43 -17.95
C THR A 192 2.91 1.69 -16.80
N GLU A 193 2.70 2.37 -15.69
CA GLU A 193 1.90 1.82 -14.58
C GLU A 193 0.44 1.60 -14.98
N GLU A 194 -0.10 2.41 -15.87
CA GLU A 194 -1.45 2.21 -16.41
C GLU A 194 -1.53 0.91 -17.22
N ASP A 195 -0.53 0.66 -18.08
CA ASP A 195 -0.41 -0.61 -18.81
C ASP A 195 -0.31 -1.79 -17.85
N PHE A 196 0.49 -1.66 -16.77
CA PHE A 196 0.64 -2.70 -15.77
C PHE A 196 -0.67 -2.96 -15.00
N SER A 197 -1.37 -1.91 -14.61
CA SER A 197 -2.68 -2.01 -13.97
C SER A 197 -3.70 -2.68 -14.89
N ALA A 198 -3.71 -2.35 -16.17
CA ALA A 198 -4.57 -2.99 -17.16
C ALA A 198 -4.21 -4.48 -17.37
N PHE A 199 -2.91 -4.80 -17.41
CA PHE A 199 -2.42 -6.18 -17.43
C PHE A 199 -2.88 -6.95 -16.19
N PHE A 200 -2.67 -6.40 -15.00
CA PHE A 200 -3.04 -7.05 -13.74
C PHE A 200 -4.56 -7.27 -13.64
N LYS A 201 -5.35 -6.28 -14.06
CA LYS A 201 -6.81 -6.40 -14.16
C LYS A 201 -7.22 -7.60 -15.02
N ARG A 202 -6.58 -7.76 -16.17
CA ARG A 202 -6.85 -8.88 -17.07
C ARG A 202 -6.36 -10.22 -16.49
N TYR A 203 -5.17 -10.22 -15.87
CA TYR A 203 -4.55 -11.41 -15.30
C TYR A 203 -5.35 -12.00 -14.14
N ILE A 204 -5.78 -11.16 -13.18
CA ILE A 204 -6.46 -11.61 -11.97
C ILE A 204 -7.98 -11.70 -12.14
N TYR A 205 -8.58 -10.81 -12.94
CA TYR A 205 -10.03 -10.63 -13.00
C TYR A 205 -10.61 -10.88 -14.39
N ASP A 206 -9.96 -11.73 -15.17
CA ASP A 206 -10.39 -12.03 -16.53
C ASP A 206 -11.85 -12.53 -16.58
N GLY A 207 -12.61 -11.97 -17.51
CA GLY A 207 -14.03 -12.30 -17.69
C GLY A 207 -15.00 -11.60 -16.74
N GLN A 208 -14.52 -10.78 -15.80
CA GLN A 208 -15.39 -10.02 -14.89
C GLN A 208 -15.62 -8.60 -15.40
N ASP A 209 -16.89 -8.19 -15.48
CA ASP A 209 -17.23 -6.80 -15.75
C ASP A 209 -17.02 -5.89 -14.52
N ASP A 210 -17.08 -4.57 -14.73
CA ASP A 210 -16.82 -3.61 -13.66
C ASP A 210 -17.86 -3.68 -12.52
N LYS A 211 -19.11 -4.06 -12.81
CA LYS A 211 -20.17 -4.23 -11.79
C LYS A 211 -19.91 -5.47 -10.93
N GLN A 212 -19.49 -6.57 -11.56
CA GLN A 212 -19.12 -7.79 -10.84
C GLN A 212 -17.93 -7.55 -9.93
N ARG A 213 -16.92 -6.81 -10.41
CA ARG A 213 -15.75 -6.42 -9.62
C ARG A 213 -16.11 -5.54 -8.43
N GLU A 214 -16.98 -4.55 -8.62
CA GLU A 214 -17.48 -3.69 -7.54
C GLU A 214 -18.27 -4.48 -6.50
N ALA A 215 -19.14 -5.40 -6.93
CA ALA A 215 -19.87 -6.28 -6.03
C ALA A 215 -18.93 -7.17 -5.20
N LEU A 216 -17.89 -7.74 -5.82
CA LEU A 216 -16.88 -8.55 -5.12
C LEU A 216 -16.09 -7.72 -4.10
N ARG A 217 -15.74 -6.47 -4.45
CA ARG A 217 -15.08 -5.53 -3.52
C ARG A 217 -15.96 -5.28 -2.29
N HIS A 218 -17.23 -4.99 -2.47
CA HIS A 218 -18.15 -4.79 -1.35
C HIS A 218 -18.29 -6.04 -0.48
N LEU A 219 -18.37 -7.23 -1.06
CA LEU A 219 -18.43 -8.49 -0.32
C LEU A 219 -17.15 -8.75 0.47
N ALA A 220 -15.99 -8.45 -0.11
CA ALA A 220 -14.70 -8.56 0.57
C ALA A 220 -14.62 -7.62 1.78
N LEU A 221 -15.05 -6.37 1.63
CA LEU A 221 -15.08 -5.39 2.73
C LEU A 221 -16.04 -5.79 3.85
N ILE A 222 -17.23 -6.32 3.52
CA ILE A 222 -18.19 -6.84 4.51
C ILE A 222 -17.59 -8.03 5.27
N GLY A 223 -16.94 -8.95 4.57
CA GLY A 223 -16.25 -10.09 5.17
C GLY A 223 -15.18 -9.66 6.16
N SER A 224 -14.34 -8.72 5.77
CA SER A 224 -13.26 -8.17 6.57
C SER A 224 -13.76 -7.45 7.82
N PHE A 225 -14.80 -6.62 7.66
CA PHE A 225 -15.45 -5.95 8.79
C PHE A 225 -15.98 -6.96 9.81
N ARG A 226 -16.67 -8.00 9.35
CA ARG A 226 -17.19 -9.05 10.25
C ARG A 226 -16.07 -9.77 10.98
N GLU A 227 -14.98 -10.12 10.31
CA GLU A 227 -13.82 -10.76 10.93
C GLU A 227 -13.22 -9.90 12.05
N ARG A 228 -13.04 -8.60 11.80
CA ARG A 228 -12.52 -7.66 12.78
C ARG A 228 -13.46 -7.49 13.99
N GLN A 229 -14.77 -7.39 13.75
CA GLN A 229 -15.75 -7.32 14.83
C GLN A 229 -15.72 -8.59 15.69
N MET A 230 -15.56 -9.77 15.09
CA MET A 230 -15.41 -11.02 15.84
C MET A 230 -14.13 -11.08 16.67
N LYS A 231 -13.03 -10.49 16.21
CA LYS A 231 -11.77 -10.38 16.97
C LYS A 231 -11.89 -9.42 18.15
N ARG A 232 -12.56 -8.29 17.95
CA ARG A 232 -12.75 -7.24 18.98
C ARG A 232 -13.81 -7.60 20.02
N ASN A 233 -14.85 -8.29 19.59
CA ASN A 233 -15.97 -8.66 20.44
C ASN A 233 -16.28 -10.17 20.29
N PRO A 234 -15.77 -11.04 21.17
CA PRO A 234 -16.03 -12.48 21.10
C PRO A 234 -17.52 -12.85 21.11
N ASN A 235 -18.38 -11.97 21.65
CA ASN A 235 -19.83 -12.18 21.71
C ASN A 235 -20.54 -11.76 20.41
N TYR A 236 -19.83 -11.17 19.43
CA TYR A 236 -20.41 -10.72 18.16
C TYR A 236 -21.11 -11.86 17.40
N LYS A 237 -20.60 -13.08 17.50
CA LYS A 237 -21.23 -14.28 16.91
C LYS A 237 -22.65 -14.56 17.43
N GLN A 238 -22.98 -14.08 18.63
CA GLN A 238 -24.31 -14.29 19.23
C GLN A 238 -25.32 -13.22 18.77
N ILE A 239 -24.82 -12.05 18.33
CA ILE A 239 -25.68 -10.92 17.91
C ILE A 239 -26.15 -11.09 16.45
N VAL A 240 -25.43 -11.84 15.62
CA VAL A 240 -25.66 -11.97 14.16
C VAL A 240 -26.34 -13.31 13.81
N LYS A 241 -26.84 -14.04 14.78
CA LYS A 241 -27.76 -15.18 14.58
C LYS A 241 -29.19 -14.65 14.53
#